data_4fd73c5cd23a550568fee2b81d96ef6c
#
_entry.id   4fd73c5cd23a550568fee2b81d96ef6c
#
_cell.length_a   1.000
_cell.length_b   1.000
_cell.length_c   1.000
_cell.angle_alpha   90.00
_cell.angle_beta   90.00
_cell.angle_gamma   90.00
#
_symmetry.space_group_name_H-M   'P 1'
#
loop_
_entity.id
_entity.type
_entity.pdbx_description
1 polymer ?
#
loop_
_entity_poly.entity_id
_entity_poly.type
_entity_poly.pdbx_seq_one_letter_code
_entity_poly.pdbx_strand_id
1 'polypeptide(L)'
;MTRYIYLMLLVLMIWSCNNKQKGVLLPVVETSYETTDLDTVHGVPVISDIVGATNIYSEESILFVECPDATHQLKLYSINNNLEPIANLCTKGRAKNEFFDPRAACKQFIKEDGHTKLLMYDNYSKIKTIDITESIKQGNTIVDKVEAAPVNLRRGRSIYLSTGEWFNHYELHYDHPIDGEFYVPRFTIGFNKENSLENEIPTFGKVMFISEKNRGLYNFVYSGFMRLSPDNSKVVFTFFHMPYMFIFDLKERTGKAFHTESVLSFDKPYPDIANSSEIAYGYGDIDVTDKYIICLCPEGTQGDYTDPLKRPVVRFFNWDGEYLFGFYVDKRTYYITFDENSGLLFGLETRGGEERIYEYDIQKYLK
;
A
#
# COMPACT_ATOMS: atom_id res chain seq x y z
N MET A 1 36.55 -50.85 -1.47
CA MET A 1 35.27 -50.43 -0.87
C MET A 1 35.35 -49.04 -0.23
N THR A 2 36.31 -48.71 0.59
CA THR A 2 36.43 -47.43 1.31
C THR A 2 36.50 -46.18 0.40
N ARG A 3 37.15 -46.25 -0.78
CA ARG A 3 37.26 -45.09 -1.69
C ARG A 3 35.92 -44.66 -2.32
N TYR A 4 35.00 -45.57 -2.54
CA TYR A 4 33.67 -45.24 -3.11
C TYR A 4 32.76 -44.61 -2.07
N ILE A 5 32.93 -44.93 -0.78
CA ILE A 5 32.15 -44.30 0.29
C ILE A 5 32.52 -42.82 0.46
N TYR A 6 33.83 -42.49 0.35
CA TYR A 6 34.28 -41.09 0.40
C TYR A 6 33.81 -40.29 -0.81
N LEU A 7 33.76 -40.90 -2.00
CA LEU A 7 33.23 -40.20 -3.19
C LEU A 7 31.73 -39.96 -3.08
N MET A 8 30.98 -40.91 -2.54
CA MET A 8 29.54 -40.79 -2.33
C MET A 8 29.20 -39.72 -1.26
N LEU A 9 29.98 -39.66 -0.17
CA LEU A 9 29.87 -38.63 0.85
C LEU A 9 30.22 -37.24 0.31
N LEU A 10 31.23 -37.13 -0.57
CA LEU A 10 31.61 -35.87 -1.21
C LEU A 10 30.51 -35.37 -2.16
N VAL A 11 29.89 -36.26 -2.93
CA VAL A 11 28.75 -35.92 -3.82
C VAL A 11 27.53 -35.52 -2.99
N LEU A 12 27.27 -36.17 -1.86
CA LEU A 12 26.17 -35.79 -0.96
C LEU A 12 26.43 -34.44 -0.28
N MET A 13 27.69 -34.13 0.07
CA MET A 13 28.03 -32.79 0.61
C MET A 13 27.92 -31.68 -0.45
N ILE A 14 28.28 -31.95 -1.70
CA ILE A 14 28.13 -30.99 -2.80
C ILE A 14 26.63 -30.75 -3.11
N TRP A 15 25.80 -31.79 -2.99
CA TRP A 15 24.35 -31.65 -3.13
C TRP A 15 23.70 -30.91 -1.94
N SER A 16 24.21 -31.08 -0.74
CA SER A 16 23.75 -30.38 0.46
C SER A 16 24.10 -28.91 0.46
N CYS A 17 25.22 -28.50 -0.13
CA CYS A 17 25.62 -27.09 -0.23
C CYS A 17 24.87 -26.28 -1.32
N ASN A 18 24.14 -26.93 -2.21
CA ASN A 18 23.37 -26.26 -3.26
C ASN A 18 21.88 -26.07 -2.93
N ASN A 19 21.44 -26.48 -1.76
CA ASN A 19 20.14 -26.08 -1.21
C ASN A 19 20.26 -24.72 -0.49
N LYS A 20 20.78 -23.70 -1.17
CA LYS A 20 20.29 -22.33 -0.94
C LYS A 20 18.81 -22.41 -1.24
N GLN A 21 17.97 -22.22 -0.22
CA GLN A 21 16.55 -22.11 -0.35
C GLN A 21 16.25 -21.27 -1.58
N LYS A 22 15.90 -21.92 -2.68
CA LYS A 22 15.26 -21.24 -3.80
C LYS A 22 13.95 -20.80 -3.20
N GLY A 23 13.86 -19.51 -2.88
CA GLY A 23 12.62 -18.97 -2.37
C GLY A 23 11.48 -19.39 -3.28
N VAL A 24 10.35 -19.66 -2.69
CA VAL A 24 9.13 -19.98 -3.43
C VAL A 24 8.75 -18.73 -4.21
N LEU A 25 8.95 -18.79 -5.53
CA LEU A 25 8.57 -17.71 -6.42
C LEU A 25 7.06 -17.62 -6.42
N LEU A 26 6.51 -16.43 -6.21
CA LEU A 26 5.09 -16.22 -6.41
C LEU A 26 4.75 -16.44 -7.89
N PRO A 27 3.73 -17.24 -8.21
CA PRO A 27 3.26 -17.37 -9.57
C PRO A 27 2.77 -16.02 -10.09
N VAL A 28 3.20 -15.66 -11.30
CA VAL A 28 2.73 -14.46 -11.99
C VAL A 28 1.56 -14.85 -12.87
N VAL A 29 0.44 -14.17 -12.70
CA VAL A 29 -0.77 -14.31 -13.51
C VAL A 29 -0.90 -13.06 -14.38
N GLU A 30 -0.88 -13.26 -15.69
CA GLU A 30 -1.17 -12.17 -16.63
C GLU A 30 -2.66 -11.84 -16.55
N THR A 31 -2.95 -10.58 -16.27
CA THR A 31 -4.31 -10.05 -16.25
C THR A 31 -4.46 -9.03 -17.37
N SER A 32 -5.54 -9.16 -18.12
CA SER A 32 -5.96 -8.12 -19.06
C SER A 32 -7.21 -7.45 -18.52
N TYR A 33 -7.29 -6.15 -18.68
CA TYR A 33 -8.51 -5.39 -18.45
C TYR A 33 -8.70 -4.41 -19.60
N GLU A 34 -9.95 -4.18 -19.94
CA GLU A 34 -10.29 -3.22 -20.97
C GLU A 34 -9.89 -1.82 -20.50
N THR A 35 -9.12 -1.14 -21.33
CA THR A 35 -8.72 0.27 -21.11
C THR A 35 -9.46 1.21 -22.05
N THR A 36 -10.20 0.66 -23.03
CA THR A 36 -11.00 1.40 -24.00
C THR A 36 -12.44 1.51 -23.52
N ASP A 37 -13.06 2.65 -23.81
CA ASP A 37 -14.48 2.92 -23.54
C ASP A 37 -14.91 2.94 -22.08
N LEU A 38 -13.98 3.28 -21.17
CA LEU A 38 -14.34 3.51 -19.78
C LEU A 38 -15.20 4.80 -19.63
N ASP A 39 -16.28 4.69 -18.89
CA ASP A 39 -17.10 5.82 -18.48
C ASP A 39 -16.29 6.82 -17.65
N THR A 40 -16.72 8.08 -17.65
CA THR A 40 -16.23 9.09 -16.70
C THR A 40 -17.26 9.31 -15.60
N VAL A 41 -16.85 9.18 -14.34
CA VAL A 41 -17.64 9.53 -13.18
C VAL A 41 -17.25 10.92 -12.71
N HIS A 42 -18.26 11.78 -12.53
CA HIS A 42 -18.06 13.17 -12.15
C HIS A 42 -18.11 13.35 -10.64
N GLY A 43 -17.05 13.94 -10.10
CA GLY A 43 -16.94 14.21 -8.67
C GLY A 43 -17.64 15.49 -8.25
N VAL A 44 -18.39 15.41 -7.17
CA VAL A 44 -18.99 16.57 -6.50
C VAL A 44 -18.09 16.99 -5.35
N PRO A 45 -17.65 18.26 -5.26
CA PRO A 45 -16.86 18.72 -4.14
C PRO A 45 -17.72 18.71 -2.86
N VAL A 46 -17.30 17.96 -1.85
CA VAL A 46 -18.07 17.79 -0.61
C VAL A 46 -17.38 18.40 0.62
N ILE A 47 -16.07 18.47 0.61
CA ILE A 47 -15.29 19.17 1.64
C ILE A 47 -14.27 20.05 0.93
N SER A 48 -14.32 21.35 1.21
CA SER A 48 -13.38 22.38 0.74
C SER A 48 -12.63 22.94 1.96
N ASP A 49 -11.48 23.57 1.72
CA ASP A 49 -10.72 24.27 2.76
C ASP A 49 -10.11 23.35 3.84
N ILE A 50 -9.74 22.14 3.45
CA ILE A 50 -8.96 21.25 4.33
C ILE A 50 -7.48 21.53 4.14
N VAL A 51 -6.96 22.51 4.85
CA VAL A 51 -5.54 22.88 4.75
C VAL A 51 -4.63 21.74 5.22
N GLY A 52 -3.70 21.34 4.35
CA GLY A 52 -2.67 20.35 4.64
C GLY A 52 -3.15 18.90 4.65
N ALA A 53 -4.28 18.59 4.00
CA ALA A 53 -4.72 17.20 3.87
C ALA A 53 -3.74 16.39 3.01
N THR A 54 -3.30 15.26 3.52
CA THR A 54 -2.28 14.40 2.88
C THR A 54 -2.73 12.97 2.65
N ASN A 55 -3.85 12.55 3.20
CA ASN A 55 -4.40 11.22 3.04
C ASN A 55 -5.87 11.18 3.47
N ILE A 56 -6.62 10.25 2.90
CA ILE A 56 -8.00 9.93 3.30
C ILE A 56 -8.19 8.42 3.41
N TYR A 57 -9.10 8.00 4.27
CA TYR A 57 -9.56 6.62 4.40
C TYR A 57 -10.92 6.59 5.10
N SER A 58 -11.64 5.48 4.96
CA SER A 58 -12.95 5.30 5.59
C SER A 58 -13.04 3.99 6.34
N GLU A 59 -13.83 4.00 7.40
CA GLU A 59 -14.19 2.83 8.18
C GLU A 59 -15.53 3.08 8.88
N GLU A 60 -16.45 2.13 8.83
CA GLU A 60 -17.77 2.21 9.47
C GLU A 60 -18.54 3.51 9.16
N SER A 61 -18.53 3.91 7.88
CA SER A 61 -19.14 5.15 7.38
C SER A 61 -18.63 6.44 8.05
N ILE A 62 -17.39 6.41 8.52
CA ILE A 62 -16.63 7.57 8.97
C ILE A 62 -15.52 7.83 7.95
N LEU A 63 -15.45 9.05 7.44
CA LEU A 63 -14.34 9.52 6.62
C LEU A 63 -13.27 10.16 7.52
N PHE A 64 -12.06 9.65 7.41
CA PHE A 64 -10.87 10.14 8.11
C PHE A 64 -10.02 10.96 7.16
N VAL A 65 -9.53 12.12 7.60
CA VAL A 65 -8.65 13.00 6.83
C VAL A 65 -7.42 13.34 7.65
N GLU A 66 -6.24 12.94 7.14
CA GLU A 66 -4.96 13.29 7.76
C GLU A 66 -4.50 14.68 7.34
N CYS A 67 -4.26 15.54 8.33
CA CYS A 67 -3.78 16.92 8.18
C CYS A 67 -2.57 17.16 9.08
N PRO A 68 -1.38 16.65 8.77
CA PRO A 68 -0.24 16.59 9.70
C PRO A 68 0.28 17.94 10.18
N ASP A 69 0.03 18.99 9.44
CA ASP A 69 0.46 20.35 9.80
C ASP A 69 -0.59 21.12 10.63
N ALA A 70 -1.79 20.57 10.76
CA ALA A 70 -2.84 21.17 11.58
C ALA A 70 -2.63 20.96 13.07
N THR A 71 -3.31 21.76 13.90
CA THR A 71 -3.35 21.58 15.36
C THR A 71 -3.94 20.24 15.75
N HIS A 72 -5.02 19.83 15.06
CA HIS A 72 -5.61 18.50 15.12
C HIS A 72 -5.30 17.79 13.81
N GLN A 73 -4.49 16.76 13.88
CA GLN A 73 -3.86 16.15 12.71
C GLN A 73 -4.72 15.05 12.06
N LEU A 74 -5.86 14.72 12.68
CA LEU A 74 -6.84 13.77 12.17
C LEU A 74 -8.25 14.34 12.33
N LYS A 75 -8.97 14.54 11.21
CA LYS A 75 -10.35 15.02 11.19
C LYS A 75 -11.28 13.90 10.76
N LEU A 76 -12.41 13.77 11.45
CA LEU A 76 -13.40 12.74 11.22
C LEU A 76 -14.73 13.36 10.79
N TYR A 77 -15.36 12.77 9.76
CA TYR A 77 -16.63 13.19 9.21
C TYR A 77 -17.60 12.01 9.07
N SER A 78 -18.89 12.25 9.30
CA SER A 78 -19.94 11.22 9.12
C SER A 78 -20.36 11.10 7.65
N ILE A 79 -20.10 9.98 6.99
CA ILE A 79 -20.55 9.76 5.61
C ILE A 79 -22.08 9.72 5.54
N ASN A 80 -22.72 9.04 6.50
CA ASN A 80 -24.17 8.91 6.55
C ASN A 80 -24.92 10.21 6.88
N ASN A 81 -24.22 11.24 7.34
CA ASN A 81 -24.79 12.52 7.72
C ASN A 81 -24.15 13.67 6.94
N ASN A 82 -24.13 13.56 5.59
CA ASN A 82 -23.64 14.58 4.67
C ASN A 82 -22.27 15.15 5.04
N LEU A 83 -21.36 14.31 5.51
CA LEU A 83 -20.02 14.68 5.94
C LEU A 83 -19.97 15.76 7.03
N GLU A 84 -20.94 15.74 7.94
CA GLU A 84 -20.84 16.57 9.15
C GLU A 84 -19.62 16.19 9.96
N PRO A 85 -18.86 17.17 10.50
CA PRO A 85 -17.72 16.91 11.36
C PRO A 85 -18.15 16.16 12.64
N ILE A 86 -17.45 15.06 12.95
CA ILE A 86 -17.69 14.25 14.16
C ILE A 86 -16.68 14.60 15.24
N ALA A 87 -15.39 14.61 14.89
CA ALA A 87 -14.31 14.82 15.85
C ALA A 87 -13.05 15.36 15.18
N ASN A 88 -12.21 16.04 16.00
CA ASN A 88 -10.86 16.44 15.62
C ASN A 88 -9.90 15.79 16.62
N LEU A 89 -9.08 14.87 16.15
CA LEU A 89 -8.21 14.03 16.97
C LEU A 89 -6.73 14.30 16.67
N CYS A 90 -5.84 13.63 17.40
CA CYS A 90 -4.39 13.70 17.24
C CYS A 90 -3.86 15.14 17.39
N THR A 91 -4.13 15.76 18.53
CA THR A 91 -3.57 17.08 18.85
C THR A 91 -2.04 17.06 18.78
N LYS A 92 -1.46 18.09 18.17
CA LYS A 92 -0.01 18.21 18.00
C LYS A 92 0.69 18.39 19.34
N GLY A 93 1.66 17.51 19.65
CA GLY A 93 2.41 17.56 20.90
C GLY A 93 3.22 16.28 21.18
N ARG A 94 3.65 16.10 22.43
CA ARG A 94 4.51 14.99 22.85
C ARG A 94 3.95 14.14 24.01
N ALA A 95 2.81 14.47 24.55
CA ALA A 95 2.16 13.67 25.59
C ALA A 95 1.63 12.34 25.03
N LYS A 96 1.14 11.45 25.90
CA LYS A 96 0.64 10.14 25.51
C LYS A 96 -0.43 10.24 24.40
N ASN A 97 -1.39 11.12 24.57
CA ASN A 97 -2.52 11.32 23.65
C ASN A 97 -2.27 12.41 22.58
N GLU A 98 -1.06 12.95 22.53
CA GLU A 98 -0.63 13.91 21.52
C GLU A 98 0.25 13.24 20.46
N PHE A 99 0.38 13.86 19.30
CA PHE A 99 1.13 13.33 18.17
C PHE A 99 2.08 14.38 17.61
N PHE A 100 3.27 13.95 17.24
CA PHE A 100 4.26 14.83 16.63
C PHE A 100 4.09 14.86 15.10
N ASP A 101 3.98 13.69 14.48
CA ASP A 101 3.81 13.52 13.02
C ASP A 101 3.09 12.19 12.76
N PRO A 102 1.75 12.15 12.96
CA PRO A 102 0.98 10.92 12.80
C PRO A 102 0.80 10.55 11.33
N ARG A 103 0.83 9.24 11.07
CA ARG A 103 0.48 8.64 9.79
C ARG A 103 -0.22 7.32 10.05
N ALA A 104 -1.33 7.07 9.39
CA ALA A 104 -1.98 5.76 9.49
C ALA A 104 -1.06 4.65 8.99
N ALA A 105 -0.92 3.60 9.80
CA ALA A 105 -0.17 2.42 9.43
C ALA A 105 -0.96 1.61 8.39
N CYS A 106 -0.64 1.77 7.11
CA CYS A 106 -1.35 1.11 6.01
C CYS A 106 -2.88 1.28 6.03
N LYS A 107 -3.39 2.39 6.59
CA LYS A 107 -4.83 2.62 6.87
C LYS A 107 -5.43 1.45 7.67
N GLN A 108 -4.70 0.92 8.66
CA GLN A 108 -5.08 -0.30 9.36
C GLN A 108 -5.96 -0.01 10.58
N PHE A 109 -7.15 -0.62 10.56
CA PHE A 109 -8.07 -0.66 11.69
C PHE A 109 -8.02 -2.02 12.39
N ILE A 110 -8.31 -2.03 13.68
CA ILE A 110 -8.47 -3.23 14.50
C ILE A 110 -9.83 -3.15 15.19
N LYS A 111 -10.62 -4.23 15.07
CA LYS A 111 -11.90 -4.35 15.78
C LYS A 111 -11.73 -5.29 16.96
N GLU A 112 -11.93 -4.76 18.16
CA GLU A 112 -11.74 -5.49 19.41
C GLU A 112 -12.77 -5.03 20.45
N ASP A 113 -13.48 -5.96 21.07
CA ASP A 113 -14.45 -5.71 22.13
C ASP A 113 -15.54 -4.65 21.80
N GLY A 114 -15.94 -4.57 20.54
CA GLY A 114 -16.89 -3.58 20.05
C GLY A 114 -16.33 -2.18 19.83
N HIS A 115 -15.03 -2.03 19.92
CA HIS A 115 -14.29 -0.80 19.63
C HIS A 115 -13.58 -0.90 18.29
N THR A 116 -13.62 0.19 17.53
CA THR A 116 -12.80 0.40 16.34
C THR A 116 -11.56 1.19 16.72
N LYS A 117 -10.40 0.60 16.48
CA LYS A 117 -9.10 1.17 16.82
C LYS A 117 -8.29 1.42 15.55
N LEU A 118 -7.54 2.51 15.49
CA LEU A 118 -6.67 2.89 14.38
C LEU A 118 -5.21 2.82 14.78
N LEU A 119 -4.39 2.15 13.97
CA LEU A 119 -2.93 2.16 14.16
C LEU A 119 -2.31 3.38 13.48
N MET A 120 -1.57 4.15 14.26
CA MET A 120 -0.86 5.35 13.79
C MET A 120 0.62 5.26 14.11
N TYR A 121 1.48 5.48 13.11
CA TYR A 121 2.88 5.82 13.36
C TYR A 121 2.97 7.23 13.92
N ASP A 122 3.81 7.43 14.93
CA ASP A 122 4.15 8.74 15.44
C ASP A 122 5.66 8.93 15.41
N ASN A 123 6.12 9.91 14.64
CA ASN A 123 7.52 10.27 14.47
C ASN A 123 8.45 9.08 14.17
N TYR A 124 8.05 8.16 13.29
CA TYR A 124 8.79 6.96 12.84
C TYR A 124 9.27 5.99 13.93
N SER A 125 9.16 6.35 15.19
CA SER A 125 9.73 5.59 16.31
C SER A 125 8.69 4.92 17.20
N LYS A 126 7.44 5.33 17.08
CA LYS A 126 6.34 4.83 17.90
C LYS A 126 5.15 4.43 17.04
N ILE A 127 4.43 3.45 17.54
CA ILE A 127 3.10 3.08 17.08
C ILE A 127 2.14 3.36 18.21
N LYS A 128 1.10 4.10 17.89
CA LYS A 128 0.01 4.40 18.82
C LYS A 128 -1.27 3.78 18.29
N THR A 129 -1.94 3.02 19.13
CA THR A 129 -3.29 2.50 18.84
C THR A 129 -4.29 3.50 19.42
N ILE A 130 -5.07 4.13 18.57
CA ILE A 130 -6.11 5.09 18.96
C ILE A 130 -7.43 4.34 19.03
N ASP A 131 -8.11 4.41 20.15
CA ASP A 131 -9.49 3.97 20.26
C ASP A 131 -10.42 5.04 19.65
N ILE A 132 -10.85 4.81 18.41
CA ILE A 132 -11.69 5.75 17.67
C ILE A 132 -13.08 5.85 18.31
N THR A 133 -13.66 4.71 18.68
CA THR A 133 -14.99 4.65 19.28
C THR A 133 -15.05 5.49 20.56
N GLU A 134 -14.12 5.30 21.48
CA GLU A 134 -14.08 6.06 22.73
C GLU A 134 -13.63 7.51 22.53
N SER A 135 -12.74 7.76 21.54
CA SER A 135 -12.30 9.11 21.19
C SER A 135 -13.45 9.99 20.70
N ILE A 136 -14.33 9.47 19.86
CA ILE A 136 -15.53 10.16 19.38
C ILE A 136 -16.47 10.46 20.56
N LYS A 137 -16.72 9.48 21.41
CA LYS A 137 -17.61 9.61 22.56
C LYS A 137 -17.12 10.65 23.56
N GLN A 138 -15.81 10.74 23.79
CA GLN A 138 -15.21 11.70 24.72
C GLN A 138 -14.87 13.05 24.09
N GLY A 139 -14.92 13.17 22.76
CA GLY A 139 -14.52 14.38 22.03
C GLY A 139 -13.03 14.71 22.10
N ASN A 140 -12.19 13.73 22.44
CA ASN A 140 -10.73 13.88 22.48
C ASN A 140 -10.01 12.57 22.14
N THR A 141 -8.71 12.63 21.82
CA THR A 141 -7.93 11.45 21.44
C THR A 141 -7.68 10.52 22.62
N ILE A 142 -8.12 9.29 22.52
CA ILE A 142 -7.85 8.22 23.50
C ILE A 142 -6.83 7.26 22.88
N VAL A 143 -5.61 7.28 23.43
CA VAL A 143 -4.55 6.34 23.04
C VAL A 143 -4.58 5.15 24.00
N ASP A 144 -4.98 4.02 23.46
CA ASP A 144 -5.05 2.74 24.18
C ASP A 144 -3.63 2.23 24.47
N LYS A 145 -2.82 2.09 23.43
CA LYS A 145 -1.49 1.50 23.50
C LYS A 145 -0.44 2.39 22.82
N VAL A 146 0.78 2.38 23.37
CA VAL A 146 1.97 3.00 22.76
C VAL A 146 3.09 1.97 22.75
N GLU A 147 3.63 1.69 21.59
CA GLU A 147 4.72 0.73 21.39
C GLU A 147 5.88 1.36 20.62
N ALA A 148 7.08 0.81 20.80
CA ALA A 148 8.19 1.17 19.94
C ALA A 148 7.93 0.59 18.55
N ALA A 149 8.10 1.40 17.51
CA ALA A 149 8.08 0.88 16.15
C ALA A 149 9.32 0.00 15.94
N PRO A 150 9.20 -1.19 15.34
CA PRO A 150 10.36 -2.00 14.98
C PRO A 150 11.36 -1.21 14.12
N VAL A 151 12.65 -1.38 14.39
CA VAL A 151 13.74 -0.54 13.85
C VAL A 151 13.76 -0.46 12.31
N ASN A 152 13.23 -1.46 11.64
CA ASN A 152 13.24 -1.58 10.17
C ASN A 152 11.87 -1.32 9.52
N LEU A 153 10.88 -0.83 10.28
CA LEU A 153 9.58 -0.55 9.71
C LEU A 153 9.60 0.77 8.92
N ARG A 154 9.22 0.68 7.65
CA ARG A 154 8.97 1.85 6.82
C ARG A 154 7.50 2.23 6.86
N ARG A 155 7.21 3.52 6.92
CA ARG A 155 5.85 4.07 6.88
C ARG A 155 5.09 3.54 5.66
N GLY A 156 3.83 3.13 5.88
CA GLY A 156 2.92 2.71 4.83
C GLY A 156 3.23 1.36 4.19
N ARG A 157 4.22 0.60 4.72
CA ARG A 157 4.65 -0.68 4.18
C ARG A 157 4.77 -1.79 5.21
N SER A 158 4.10 -1.61 6.34
CA SER A 158 4.11 -2.58 7.42
C SER A 158 2.72 -2.73 7.99
N ILE A 159 2.26 -3.95 8.10
CA ILE A 159 0.96 -4.33 8.63
C ILE A 159 1.18 -5.10 9.93
N TYR A 160 0.45 -4.75 10.96
CA TYR A 160 0.41 -5.48 12.21
C TYR A 160 -0.61 -6.60 12.12
N LEU A 161 -0.21 -7.83 12.45
CA LEU A 161 -1.07 -8.99 12.41
C LEU A 161 -1.64 -9.31 13.80
N SER A 162 -2.81 -9.91 13.83
CA SER A 162 -3.46 -10.37 15.08
C SER A 162 -2.62 -11.40 15.84
N THR A 163 -1.66 -12.05 15.17
CA THR A 163 -0.68 -12.96 15.78
C THR A 163 0.42 -12.25 16.58
N GLY A 164 0.47 -10.91 16.55
CA GLY A 164 1.54 -10.11 17.13
C GLY A 164 2.78 -10.01 16.25
N GLU A 165 2.72 -10.51 15.03
CA GLU A 165 3.77 -10.40 14.03
C GLU A 165 3.55 -9.16 13.14
N TRP A 166 4.63 -8.72 12.49
CA TRP A 166 4.57 -7.68 11.47
C TRP A 166 4.78 -8.31 10.10
N PHE A 167 3.91 -7.98 9.15
CA PHE A 167 4.10 -8.27 7.75
C PHE A 167 4.69 -7.04 7.07
N ASN A 168 5.88 -7.18 6.54
CA ASN A 168 6.65 -6.06 6.03
C ASN A 168 7.02 -6.24 4.57
N HIS A 169 7.03 -5.14 3.86
CA HIS A 169 7.74 -5.00 2.62
C HIS A 169 9.15 -4.48 2.90
N TYR A 170 10.15 -5.29 2.60
CA TYR A 170 11.56 -4.90 2.73
C TYR A 170 12.12 -4.49 1.38
N GLU A 171 12.66 -3.30 1.32
CA GLU A 171 13.64 -2.96 0.29
C GLU A 171 14.97 -3.54 0.74
N LEU A 172 15.46 -4.53 0.01
CA LEU A 172 16.74 -5.12 0.32
C LEU A 172 17.90 -4.34 -0.31
N HIS A 173 19.00 -4.42 0.41
CA HIS A 173 20.28 -3.90 -0.04
C HIS A 173 20.69 -4.57 -1.36
N TYR A 174 21.37 -3.81 -2.19
CA TYR A 174 21.99 -4.31 -3.40
C TYR A 174 23.03 -5.38 -3.06
N ASP A 175 22.73 -6.62 -3.38
CA ASP A 175 23.79 -7.60 -3.54
C ASP A 175 24.52 -7.31 -4.86
N HIS A 176 25.77 -7.67 -4.93
CA HIS A 176 26.74 -7.41 -5.99
C HIS A 176 26.18 -7.24 -7.41
N PRO A 177 26.80 -6.38 -8.23
CA PRO A 177 26.38 -6.22 -9.62
C PRO A 177 26.40 -7.59 -10.34
N ILE A 178 25.34 -7.90 -11.06
CA ILE A 178 25.31 -8.99 -12.01
C ILE A 178 25.89 -8.41 -13.30
N ASP A 179 26.87 -9.09 -13.86
CA ASP A 179 27.59 -8.68 -15.09
C ASP A 179 28.21 -7.27 -15.06
N GLY A 180 28.48 -6.72 -13.87
CA GLY A 180 29.15 -5.42 -13.69
C GLY A 180 28.31 -4.18 -13.95
N GLU A 181 27.13 -4.30 -14.54
CA GLU A 181 26.29 -3.17 -14.95
C GLU A 181 24.90 -3.12 -14.32
N PHE A 182 24.40 -4.26 -13.80
CA PHE A 182 23.04 -4.36 -13.28
C PHE A 182 23.01 -4.86 -11.85
N TYR A 183 22.08 -4.30 -11.07
CA TYR A 183 21.81 -4.71 -9.70
C TYR A 183 20.48 -5.47 -9.66
N VAL A 184 20.46 -6.60 -8.97
CA VAL A 184 19.22 -7.32 -8.67
C VAL A 184 18.71 -6.86 -7.32
N PRO A 185 17.61 -6.12 -7.28
CA PRO A 185 16.98 -5.83 -6.02
C PRO A 185 16.36 -7.10 -5.46
N ARG A 186 16.63 -7.39 -4.20
CA ARG A 186 15.88 -8.40 -3.48
C ARG A 186 14.66 -7.75 -2.87
N PHE A 187 13.51 -8.19 -3.31
CA PHE A 187 12.25 -7.80 -2.74
C PHE A 187 11.81 -8.93 -1.81
N THR A 188 11.75 -8.68 -0.53
CA THR A 188 11.27 -9.66 0.42
C THR A 188 10.03 -9.13 1.12
N ILE A 189 9.07 -10.02 1.25
CA ILE A 189 7.97 -9.91 2.19
C ILE A 189 8.36 -10.80 3.36
N GLY A 190 8.30 -10.29 4.58
CA GLY A 190 8.72 -11.05 5.73
C GLY A 190 7.81 -10.86 6.92
N PHE A 191 7.70 -11.92 7.70
CA PHE A 191 7.10 -11.89 9.03
C PHE A 191 8.20 -11.57 10.03
N ASN A 192 8.03 -10.53 10.80
CA ASN A 192 8.98 -10.15 11.83
C ASN A 192 8.34 -10.30 13.21
N LYS A 193 8.96 -11.09 14.04
CA LYS A 193 8.69 -11.17 15.45
C LYS A 193 9.96 -10.73 16.19
N GLU A 194 9.90 -9.65 16.94
CA GLU A 194 11.01 -9.18 17.79
C GLU A 194 12.33 -8.89 17.05
N ASN A 195 12.30 -8.11 15.95
CA ASN A 195 13.50 -7.67 15.20
C ASN A 195 14.35 -8.80 14.56
N SER A 196 13.83 -10.02 14.44
CA SER A 196 14.50 -11.09 13.72
C SER A 196 13.87 -11.32 12.34
N LEU A 197 14.67 -11.34 11.29
CA LEU A 197 14.28 -11.64 9.90
C LEU A 197 14.11 -13.16 9.71
N GLU A 198 13.31 -13.83 10.52
CA GLU A 198 13.31 -15.29 10.55
C GLU A 198 12.61 -15.96 9.37
N ASN A 199 11.77 -15.25 8.62
CA ASN A 199 11.01 -15.85 7.51
C ASN A 199 10.91 -14.89 6.33
N GLU A 200 12.02 -14.69 5.65
CA GLU A 200 12.00 -14.01 4.35
C GLU A 200 11.31 -14.90 3.31
N ILE A 201 10.22 -14.43 2.76
CA ILE A 201 9.60 -15.06 1.60
C ILE A 201 10.13 -14.30 0.38
N PRO A 202 11.04 -14.86 -0.39
CA PRO A 202 11.47 -14.26 -1.64
C PRO A 202 10.28 -14.24 -2.59
N THR A 203 9.85 -13.05 -2.93
CA THR A 203 8.61 -12.81 -3.65
C THR A 203 8.76 -13.00 -5.14
N PHE A 204 9.98 -12.83 -5.69
CA PHE A 204 10.19 -12.88 -7.14
C PHE A 204 11.43 -13.67 -7.50
N GLY A 205 11.31 -14.53 -8.49
CA GLY A 205 12.43 -15.26 -9.06
C GLY A 205 13.29 -14.44 -9.99
N LYS A 206 12.69 -13.40 -10.54
CA LYS A 206 13.38 -12.45 -11.37
C LYS A 206 12.86 -11.09 -10.99
N VAL A 207 13.74 -10.25 -10.58
CA VAL A 207 13.46 -8.85 -10.31
C VAL A 207 14.00 -8.07 -11.49
N MET A 208 13.30 -7.03 -11.87
CA MET A 208 13.75 -6.15 -12.94
C MET A 208 15.13 -5.59 -12.59
N PHE A 209 16.10 -5.77 -13.47
CA PHE A 209 17.44 -5.25 -13.28
C PHE A 209 17.41 -3.73 -13.38
N ILE A 210 18.13 -3.06 -12.47
CA ILE A 210 18.28 -1.61 -12.51
C ILE A 210 19.73 -1.31 -12.85
N SER A 211 19.94 -0.55 -13.92
CA SER A 211 21.28 -0.08 -14.28
C SER A 211 21.88 0.83 -13.18
N GLU A 212 23.19 0.93 -13.10
CA GLU A 212 23.86 1.83 -12.15
C GLU A 212 23.37 3.27 -12.30
N LYS A 213 23.09 3.70 -13.53
CA LYS A 213 22.53 5.01 -13.86
C LYS A 213 21.18 5.26 -13.15
N ASN A 214 20.35 4.23 -13.03
CA ASN A 214 19.03 4.29 -12.39
C ASN A 214 19.05 3.92 -10.89
N ARG A 215 20.22 3.62 -10.33
CA ARG A 215 20.37 3.15 -8.93
C ARG A 215 19.70 4.07 -7.91
N GLY A 216 19.77 5.39 -8.13
CA GLY A 216 19.12 6.37 -7.26
C GLY A 216 17.59 6.32 -7.29
N LEU A 217 17.00 5.75 -8.34
CA LEU A 217 15.55 5.61 -8.53
C LEU A 217 14.98 4.32 -7.95
N TYR A 218 15.85 3.40 -7.52
CA TYR A 218 15.46 2.08 -7.04
C TYR A 218 14.36 2.12 -5.97
N ASN A 219 14.56 2.88 -4.91
CA ASN A 219 13.61 3.01 -3.83
C ASN A 219 12.27 3.60 -4.30
N PHE A 220 12.30 4.38 -5.35
CA PHE A 220 11.14 5.00 -5.95
C PHE A 220 10.36 4.01 -6.80
N VAL A 221 11.03 3.28 -7.69
CA VAL A 221 10.43 2.28 -8.59
C VAL A 221 9.73 1.16 -7.82
N TYR A 222 10.34 0.69 -6.74
CA TYR A 222 9.80 -0.42 -5.92
C TYR A 222 8.98 0.05 -4.71
N SER A 223 8.66 1.34 -4.63
CA SER A 223 7.70 1.80 -3.62
C SER A 223 6.27 1.48 -4.02
N GLY A 224 5.40 1.41 -3.04
CA GLY A 224 4.01 1.08 -3.27
C GLY A 224 3.15 1.16 -2.02
N PHE A 225 1.92 0.73 -2.16
CA PHE A 225 0.95 0.68 -1.07
C PHE A 225 0.67 -0.75 -0.64
N MET A 226 0.35 -0.91 0.63
CA MET A 226 -0.05 -2.17 1.22
C MET A 226 -1.34 -1.99 2.02
N ARG A 227 -2.25 -2.96 1.90
CA ARG A 227 -3.49 -3.00 2.68
C ARG A 227 -3.73 -4.42 3.18
N LEU A 228 -4.30 -4.50 4.37
CA LEU A 228 -4.80 -5.73 4.96
C LEU A 228 -6.28 -5.89 4.61
N SER A 229 -6.72 -7.10 4.26
CA SER A 229 -8.15 -7.38 4.11
C SER A 229 -8.88 -7.17 5.44
N PRO A 230 -10.14 -6.73 5.43
CA PRO A 230 -10.89 -6.50 6.67
C PRO A 230 -11.00 -7.73 7.58
N ASP A 231 -11.04 -8.94 7.00
CA ASP A 231 -11.03 -10.21 7.72
C ASP A 231 -9.65 -10.65 8.24
N ASN A 232 -8.61 -9.85 7.97
CA ASN A 232 -7.22 -10.11 8.34
C ASN A 232 -6.61 -11.40 7.72
N SER A 233 -7.17 -11.91 6.64
CA SER A 233 -6.70 -13.16 6.00
C SER A 233 -5.69 -12.92 4.87
N LYS A 234 -5.76 -11.77 4.21
CA LYS A 234 -4.96 -11.46 3.02
C LYS A 234 -4.31 -10.08 3.10
N VAL A 235 -3.20 -9.93 2.40
CA VAL A 235 -2.55 -8.63 2.16
C VAL A 235 -2.47 -8.40 0.67
N VAL A 236 -2.87 -7.20 0.24
CA VAL A 236 -2.59 -6.71 -1.10
C VAL A 236 -1.46 -5.70 -1.07
N PHE A 237 -0.58 -5.78 -2.04
CA PHE A 237 0.50 -4.81 -2.29
C PHE A 237 0.53 -4.41 -3.76
N THR A 238 0.69 -3.11 -4.04
CA THR A 238 0.83 -2.57 -5.40
C THR A 238 2.05 -1.67 -5.49
N PHE A 239 2.67 -1.59 -6.68
CA PHE A 239 3.80 -0.69 -6.91
C PHE A 239 3.36 0.63 -7.53
N PHE A 240 4.03 1.72 -7.16
CA PHE A 240 3.81 3.02 -7.80
C PHE A 240 4.20 3.03 -9.28
N HIS A 241 5.29 2.37 -9.62
CA HIS A 241 5.93 2.52 -10.92
C HIS A 241 6.08 1.20 -11.68
N MET A 242 5.31 0.21 -11.30
CA MET A 242 5.27 -1.09 -11.97
C MET A 242 3.83 -1.62 -12.01
N PRO A 243 3.44 -2.26 -13.12
CA PRO A 243 2.07 -2.75 -13.30
C PRO A 243 1.84 -4.09 -12.59
N TYR A 244 2.29 -4.22 -11.35
CA TYR A 244 2.15 -5.42 -10.55
C TYR A 244 1.32 -5.17 -9.29
N MET A 245 0.40 -6.07 -9.04
CA MET A 245 -0.36 -6.18 -7.80
C MET A 245 -0.09 -7.57 -7.20
N PHE A 246 0.10 -7.64 -5.89
CA PHE A 246 0.29 -8.88 -5.15
C PHE A 246 -0.86 -9.09 -4.20
N ILE A 247 -1.37 -10.32 -4.17
CA ILE A 247 -2.30 -10.76 -3.15
C ILE A 247 -1.65 -11.93 -2.43
N PHE A 248 -1.47 -11.79 -1.14
CA PHE A 248 -0.80 -12.74 -0.28
C PHE A 248 -1.77 -13.27 0.77
N ASP A 249 -1.88 -14.60 0.88
CA ASP A 249 -2.64 -15.29 1.91
C ASP A 249 -1.74 -15.46 3.15
N LEU A 250 -2.16 -14.87 4.25
CA LEU A 250 -1.37 -14.85 5.49
C LEU A 250 -1.34 -16.21 6.19
N LYS A 251 -2.42 -16.97 6.08
CA LYS A 251 -2.55 -18.30 6.72
C LYS A 251 -1.72 -19.33 5.97
N GLU A 252 -1.91 -19.40 4.67
CA GLU A 252 -1.21 -20.37 3.81
C GLU A 252 0.24 -19.92 3.53
N ARG A 253 0.59 -18.68 3.84
CA ARG A 253 1.89 -18.05 3.54
C ARG A 253 2.27 -18.17 2.07
N THR A 254 1.27 -18.03 1.21
CA THR A 254 1.40 -18.08 -0.25
C THR A 254 0.80 -16.84 -0.88
N GLY A 255 1.09 -16.60 -2.15
CA GLY A 255 0.50 -15.46 -2.84
C GLY A 255 0.62 -15.58 -4.36
N LYS A 256 0.03 -14.63 -5.04
CA LYS A 256 0.08 -14.48 -6.49
C LYS A 256 0.45 -13.05 -6.85
N ALA A 257 1.20 -12.90 -7.92
CA ALA A 257 1.45 -11.63 -8.56
C ALA A 257 0.52 -11.51 -9.78
N PHE A 258 -0.16 -10.39 -9.91
CA PHE A 258 -0.98 -10.06 -11.05
C PHE A 258 -0.27 -8.97 -11.84
N HIS A 259 0.00 -9.25 -13.11
CA HIS A 259 0.68 -8.35 -14.03
C HIS A 259 -0.27 -7.94 -15.13
N THR A 260 -0.40 -6.64 -15.36
CA THR A 260 -1.11 -6.14 -16.51
C THR A 260 -0.16 -5.99 -17.70
N GLU A 261 -0.64 -6.23 -18.90
CA GLU A 261 0.16 -6.10 -20.10
C GLU A 261 0.84 -4.75 -20.17
N SER A 262 2.17 -4.76 -20.15
CA SER A 262 3.00 -3.56 -20.13
C SER A 262 4.39 -3.90 -20.68
N VAL A 263 5.10 -2.89 -21.16
CA VAL A 263 6.52 -3.00 -21.52
C VAL A 263 7.40 -3.24 -20.28
N LEU A 264 6.88 -2.91 -19.07
CA LEU A 264 7.58 -3.12 -17.82
C LEU A 264 7.26 -4.50 -17.27
N SER A 265 8.27 -5.35 -17.18
CA SER A 265 8.16 -6.71 -16.65
C SER A 265 9.39 -7.05 -15.81
N PHE A 266 9.25 -7.88 -14.77
CA PHE A 266 10.36 -8.30 -13.91
C PHE A 266 11.46 -9.10 -14.61
N ASP A 267 11.21 -9.61 -15.77
CA ASP A 267 12.19 -10.37 -16.58
C ASP A 267 13.03 -9.48 -17.51
N LYS A 268 12.79 -8.18 -17.52
CA LYS A 268 13.51 -7.20 -18.35
C LYS A 268 14.22 -6.17 -17.48
N PRO A 269 15.32 -5.58 -17.97
CA PRO A 269 15.92 -4.42 -17.31
C PRO A 269 14.93 -3.25 -17.26
N TYR A 270 14.94 -2.53 -16.16
CA TYR A 270 14.18 -1.27 -16.06
C TYR A 270 14.76 -0.29 -17.09
N PRO A 271 13.93 0.36 -17.92
CA PRO A 271 14.42 1.27 -18.94
C PRO A 271 15.29 2.38 -18.34
N ASP A 272 16.33 2.76 -19.06
CA ASP A 272 17.11 3.94 -18.70
C ASP A 272 16.24 5.19 -18.79
N ILE A 273 16.16 5.93 -17.70
CA ILE A 273 15.32 7.11 -17.59
C ILE A 273 16.22 8.33 -17.53
N ALA A 274 15.98 9.28 -18.43
CA ALA A 274 16.75 10.54 -18.47
C ALA A 274 16.33 11.48 -17.32
N ASN A 275 15.04 11.48 -16.96
CA ASN A 275 14.53 12.29 -15.86
C ASN A 275 13.31 11.58 -15.20
N SER A 276 12.96 12.00 -13.98
CA SER A 276 11.89 11.40 -13.20
C SER A 276 10.49 11.56 -13.85
N SER A 277 10.31 12.56 -14.73
CA SER A 277 9.02 12.76 -15.42
C SER A 277 8.68 11.67 -16.43
N GLU A 278 9.66 10.88 -16.86
CA GLU A 278 9.49 9.78 -17.81
C GLU A 278 9.14 8.45 -17.14
N ILE A 279 9.13 8.41 -15.80
CA ILE A 279 8.82 7.20 -15.05
C ILE A 279 7.35 6.87 -15.21
N ALA A 280 7.05 5.66 -15.69
CA ALA A 280 5.68 5.19 -15.82
C ALA A 280 5.01 5.02 -14.43
N TYR A 281 3.72 5.30 -14.37
CA TYR A 281 2.90 4.96 -13.22
C TYR A 281 2.31 3.56 -13.35
N GLY A 282 2.23 2.87 -12.21
CA GLY A 282 1.42 1.67 -12.03
C GLY A 282 0.17 2.00 -11.22
N TYR A 283 0.32 2.08 -9.91
CA TYR A 283 -0.79 2.33 -8.99
C TYR A 283 -0.49 3.55 -8.10
N GLY A 284 -1.43 4.49 -8.01
CA GLY A 284 -1.26 5.74 -7.25
C GLY A 284 -1.70 5.66 -5.78
N ASP A 285 -2.74 4.91 -5.49
CA ASP A 285 -3.23 4.57 -4.14
C ASP A 285 -4.09 3.31 -4.21
N ILE A 286 -4.31 2.66 -3.09
CA ILE A 286 -5.23 1.51 -2.97
C ILE A 286 -6.09 1.64 -1.72
N ASP A 287 -7.31 1.15 -1.84
CA ASP A 287 -8.23 0.91 -0.74
C ASP A 287 -8.81 -0.49 -0.82
N VAL A 288 -9.39 -1.00 0.25
CA VAL A 288 -9.92 -2.37 0.30
C VAL A 288 -11.21 -2.44 1.11
N THR A 289 -12.10 -3.34 0.68
CA THR A 289 -13.28 -3.77 1.43
C THR A 289 -13.31 -5.30 1.52
N ASP A 290 -14.34 -5.85 2.12
CA ASP A 290 -14.52 -7.32 2.17
C ASP A 290 -14.59 -7.93 0.75
N LYS A 291 -15.12 -7.20 -0.22
CA LYS A 291 -15.33 -7.68 -1.59
C LYS A 291 -14.29 -7.20 -2.58
N TYR A 292 -13.75 -6.00 -2.39
CA TYR A 292 -13.02 -5.27 -3.42
C TYR A 292 -11.62 -4.88 -3.00
N ILE A 293 -10.72 -4.91 -3.96
CA ILE A 293 -9.46 -4.18 -3.98
C ILE A 293 -9.65 -3.04 -4.97
N ILE A 294 -9.54 -1.80 -4.51
CA ILE A 294 -9.79 -0.59 -5.29
C ILE A 294 -8.45 0.10 -5.55
N CYS A 295 -8.08 0.24 -6.81
CA CYS A 295 -6.81 0.82 -7.21
C CYS A 295 -7.03 2.14 -7.95
N LEU A 296 -6.39 3.20 -7.49
CA LEU A 296 -6.21 4.43 -8.25
C LEU A 296 -5.04 4.24 -9.20
N CYS A 297 -5.26 4.39 -10.49
CA CYS A 297 -4.26 4.19 -11.53
C CYS A 297 -4.05 5.48 -12.31
N PRO A 298 -3.02 6.28 -11.98
CA PRO A 298 -2.62 7.39 -12.82
C PRO A 298 -2.07 6.81 -14.13
N GLU A 299 -2.69 7.13 -15.25
CA GLU A 299 -2.22 6.63 -16.55
C GLU A 299 -1.05 7.48 -17.07
N GLY A 300 -0.12 6.81 -17.76
CA GLY A 300 1.05 7.45 -18.36
C GLY A 300 2.27 7.51 -17.45
N THR A 301 2.96 8.63 -17.48
CA THR A 301 4.21 8.86 -16.74
C THR A 301 4.02 9.86 -15.59
N GLN A 302 5.03 10.01 -14.75
CA GLN A 302 5.01 11.02 -13.69
C GLN A 302 4.86 12.45 -14.25
N GLY A 303 5.37 12.72 -15.44
CA GLY A 303 5.16 13.97 -16.16
C GLY A 303 3.69 14.16 -16.53
N ASP A 304 3.04 13.13 -17.04
CA ASP A 304 1.61 13.13 -17.40
C ASP A 304 0.73 13.38 -16.19
N TYR A 305 1.10 12.86 -15.03
CA TYR A 305 0.36 13.07 -13.79
C TYR A 305 0.26 14.54 -13.40
N THR A 306 1.11 15.38 -13.94
CA THR A 306 1.01 16.84 -13.79
C THR A 306 0.13 17.50 -14.86
N ASP A 307 -0.28 16.79 -15.89
CA ASP A 307 -1.15 17.28 -16.95
C ASP A 307 -2.62 17.28 -16.48
N PRO A 308 -3.29 18.44 -16.45
CA PRO A 308 -4.70 18.52 -16.04
C PRO A 308 -5.67 17.81 -17.01
N LEU A 309 -5.22 17.45 -18.20
CA LEU A 309 -6.02 16.71 -19.19
C LEU A 309 -5.96 15.20 -18.97
N LYS A 310 -4.99 14.70 -18.21
CA LYS A 310 -4.88 13.28 -17.88
C LYS A 310 -5.73 12.97 -16.66
N ARG A 311 -6.63 12.00 -16.82
CA ARG A 311 -7.58 11.60 -15.79
C ARG A 311 -7.15 10.26 -15.20
N PRO A 312 -7.10 10.13 -13.88
CA PRO A 312 -6.81 8.83 -13.29
C PRO A 312 -8.00 7.87 -13.48
N VAL A 313 -7.67 6.58 -13.60
CA VAL A 313 -8.64 5.50 -13.63
C VAL A 313 -8.73 4.87 -12.26
N VAL A 314 -9.93 4.60 -11.80
CA VAL A 314 -10.16 3.75 -10.62
C VAL A 314 -10.57 2.37 -11.12
N ARG A 315 -9.89 1.32 -10.64
CA ARG A 315 -10.11 -0.07 -11.02
C ARG A 315 -10.47 -0.89 -9.81
N PHE A 316 -11.48 -1.73 -9.97
CA PHE A 316 -11.97 -2.64 -8.95
C PHE A 316 -11.59 -4.07 -9.31
N PHE A 317 -11.01 -4.77 -8.34
CA PHE A 317 -10.66 -6.18 -8.43
C PHE A 317 -11.29 -6.94 -7.26
N ASN A 318 -11.53 -8.24 -7.42
CA ASN A 318 -11.83 -9.10 -6.29
C ASN A 318 -10.54 -9.60 -5.61
N TRP A 319 -10.68 -10.29 -4.47
CA TRP A 319 -9.56 -10.85 -3.73
C TRP A 319 -8.89 -12.08 -4.39
N ASP A 320 -9.37 -12.52 -5.54
CA ASP A 320 -8.71 -13.50 -6.40
C ASP A 320 -7.87 -12.84 -7.50
N GLY A 321 -7.88 -11.50 -7.56
CA GLY A 321 -7.13 -10.67 -8.49
C GLY A 321 -7.82 -10.48 -9.85
N GLU A 322 -9.07 -10.88 -9.98
CA GLU A 322 -9.84 -10.67 -11.20
C GLU A 322 -10.31 -9.23 -11.30
N TYR A 323 -10.14 -8.62 -12.46
CA TYR A 323 -10.67 -7.31 -12.78
C TYR A 323 -12.20 -7.38 -12.89
N LEU A 324 -12.90 -6.48 -12.23
CA LEU A 324 -14.36 -6.43 -12.23
C LEU A 324 -14.89 -5.29 -13.10
N PHE A 325 -14.45 -4.07 -12.85
CA PHE A 325 -14.81 -2.87 -13.61
C PHE A 325 -13.86 -1.72 -13.29
N GLY A 326 -13.95 -0.66 -14.10
CA GLY A 326 -13.23 0.58 -13.86
C GLY A 326 -13.91 1.76 -14.53
N PHE A 327 -13.46 2.95 -14.19
CA PHE A 327 -13.94 4.21 -14.73
C PHE A 327 -12.91 5.33 -14.54
N TYR A 328 -13.00 6.36 -15.38
CA TYR A 328 -12.24 7.58 -15.16
C TYR A 328 -12.91 8.43 -14.08
N VAL A 329 -12.11 9.05 -13.21
CA VAL A 329 -12.57 10.15 -12.36
C VAL A 329 -12.19 11.48 -13.00
N ASP A 330 -13.11 12.45 -13.01
CA ASP A 330 -12.93 13.72 -13.73
C ASP A 330 -12.04 14.72 -12.99
N LYS A 331 -11.76 14.46 -11.70
CA LYS A 331 -10.89 15.30 -10.89
C LYS A 331 -9.53 14.63 -10.67
N ARG A 332 -8.53 15.46 -10.45
CA ARG A 332 -7.18 15.01 -10.19
C ARG A 332 -7.05 14.48 -8.77
N THR A 333 -7.25 13.20 -8.62
CA THR A 333 -7.29 12.50 -7.35
C THR A 333 -5.93 11.86 -7.06
N TYR A 334 -5.43 12.03 -5.84
CA TYR A 334 -4.16 11.47 -5.37
C TYR A 334 -4.34 10.32 -4.37
N TYR A 335 -5.41 10.40 -3.58
CA TYR A 335 -5.78 9.38 -2.60
C TYR A 335 -7.25 9.08 -2.73
N ILE A 336 -7.61 7.83 -2.52
CA ILE A 336 -8.99 7.37 -2.59
C ILE A 336 -9.38 6.60 -1.34
N THR A 337 -10.68 6.57 -1.07
CA THR A 337 -11.29 5.62 -0.15
C THR A 337 -12.72 5.34 -0.58
N PHE A 338 -13.18 4.12 -0.33
CA PHE A 338 -14.50 3.67 -0.73
C PHE A 338 -15.30 3.19 0.48
N ASP A 339 -16.45 3.80 0.72
CA ASP A 339 -17.41 3.34 1.71
C ASP A 339 -18.41 2.38 1.06
N GLU A 340 -18.25 1.08 1.33
CA GLU A 340 -19.10 0.03 0.76
C GLU A 340 -20.57 0.18 1.18
N ASN A 341 -20.85 0.70 2.37
CA ASN A 341 -22.21 0.86 2.89
C ASN A 341 -23.02 1.89 2.09
N SER A 342 -22.41 3.00 1.73
CA SER A 342 -23.07 4.07 0.95
C SER A 342 -22.90 3.87 -0.55
N GLY A 343 -21.92 3.07 -0.99
CA GLY A 343 -21.54 2.96 -2.41
C GLY A 343 -20.87 4.21 -2.95
N LEU A 344 -20.25 5.01 -2.08
CA LEU A 344 -19.58 6.26 -2.42
C LEU A 344 -18.07 6.09 -2.41
N LEU A 345 -17.43 6.55 -3.47
CA LEU A 345 -15.99 6.70 -3.55
C LEU A 345 -15.61 8.15 -3.23
N PHE A 346 -14.65 8.34 -2.35
CA PHE A 346 -14.09 9.65 -2.06
C PHE A 346 -12.70 9.78 -2.65
N GLY A 347 -12.40 10.95 -3.21
CA GLY A 347 -11.10 11.26 -3.78
C GLY A 347 -10.55 12.57 -3.22
N LEU A 348 -9.29 12.56 -2.79
CA LEU A 348 -8.59 13.75 -2.31
C LEU A 348 -7.72 14.35 -3.42
N GLU A 349 -7.96 15.60 -3.75
CA GLU A 349 -7.10 16.46 -4.56
C GLU A 349 -6.24 17.32 -3.64
N THR A 350 -4.90 17.29 -3.83
CA THR A 350 -3.95 18.01 -2.95
C THR A 350 -3.12 19.07 -3.67
N ARG A 351 -3.57 19.56 -4.84
CA ARG A 351 -2.76 20.43 -5.66
C ARG A 351 -3.09 21.93 -5.48
N GLY A 352 -2.03 22.73 -5.46
CA GLY A 352 -2.14 24.20 -5.57
C GLY A 352 -2.42 24.93 -4.26
N GLY A 353 -2.33 24.23 -3.11
CA GLY A 353 -2.60 24.80 -1.79
C GLY A 353 -4.09 24.88 -1.45
N GLU A 354 -4.92 24.26 -2.28
CA GLU A 354 -6.34 24.04 -2.00
C GLU A 354 -6.60 22.54 -2.06
N GLU A 355 -6.72 21.92 -0.90
CA GLU A 355 -7.11 20.54 -0.80
C GLU A 355 -8.62 20.43 -0.81
N ARG A 356 -9.13 19.48 -1.63
CA ARG A 356 -10.57 19.24 -1.77
C ARG A 356 -10.86 17.75 -1.75
N ILE A 357 -11.96 17.37 -1.11
CA ILE A 357 -12.50 16.02 -1.22
C ILE A 357 -13.70 16.05 -2.14
N TYR A 358 -13.66 15.15 -3.10
CA TYR A 358 -14.75 14.90 -4.05
C TYR A 358 -15.42 13.59 -3.72
N GLU A 359 -16.73 13.57 -3.86
CA GLU A 359 -17.57 12.38 -3.78
C GLU A 359 -17.95 11.94 -5.19
N TYR A 360 -17.87 10.63 -5.45
CA TYR A 360 -18.24 9.99 -6.69
C TYR A 360 -19.28 8.91 -6.39
N ASP A 361 -20.49 9.06 -6.93
CA ASP A 361 -21.54 8.02 -6.87
C ASP A 361 -21.21 6.92 -7.89
N ILE A 362 -20.87 5.74 -7.38
CA ILE A 362 -20.51 4.60 -8.20
C ILE A 362 -21.50 3.42 -8.07
N GLN A 363 -22.68 3.64 -7.45
CA GLN A 363 -23.67 2.58 -7.20
C GLN A 363 -24.08 1.83 -8.46
N LYS A 364 -24.07 2.48 -9.64
CA LYS A 364 -24.41 1.84 -10.92
C LYS A 364 -23.46 0.70 -11.31
N TYR A 365 -22.22 0.67 -10.77
CA TYR A 365 -21.22 -0.35 -11.06
C TYR A 365 -21.19 -1.50 -10.02
N LEU A 366 -21.83 -1.32 -8.87
CA LEU A 366 -21.78 -2.28 -7.75
C LEU A 366 -22.88 -3.38 -7.80
N LYS A 367 -23.46 -3.63 -8.94
CA LYS A 367 -24.61 -4.57 -9.12
C LYS A 367 -24.19 -6.01 -9.13
#